data_cda64ddf30a4c3df06ea49281238454c
#
_entry.id   cda64ddf30a4c3df06ea49281238454c
#
_cell.length_a   1.000
_cell.length_b   1.000
_cell.length_c   1.000
_cell.angle_alpha   90.00
_cell.angle_beta   90.00
_cell.angle_gamma   90.00
#
_symmetry.space_group_name_H-M   'P 1'
#
loop_
_entity.id
_entity.type
_entity.pdbx_description
1 polymer ?
#
loop_
_entity_poly.entity_id
_entity_poly.type
_entity_poly.pdbx_seq_one_letter_code
_entity_poly.pdbx_strand_id
1 'polypeptide(L)'
;MKFVVFIAKRYLLAKHSKHAVGLISKIAVGAVAVASLSLFVVLSGFSGLKAYALEFTNAFDSDLVVRPLEGKRLMLVSGQKDAVLALGGVIQASTMIEDRVFMQYKDKSRVALLRGVDSLYRLVTPIDELLYTGAWFRPESDEIVVGYEIASDLALPPRDYAHLVSLYAPIPGTNMAAVTNPTNAFNKELVVVSGIYEINDQVNDRYLFADQTT
;
A
#
# COMPACT_ATOMS: atom_id res chain seq x y z
N MET A 1 31.40 -39.88 3.27
CA MET A 1 30.72 -39.33 2.08
C MET A 1 31.53 -39.45 0.77
N LYS A 2 32.84 -39.24 0.75
CA LYS A 2 33.66 -39.30 -0.50
C LYS A 2 33.61 -40.66 -1.24
N PHE A 3 33.55 -41.78 -0.50
CA PHE A 3 33.54 -43.12 -1.08
C PHE A 3 32.22 -43.45 -1.83
N VAL A 4 31.09 -43.07 -1.26
CA VAL A 4 29.76 -43.26 -1.88
C VAL A 4 29.65 -42.48 -3.19
N VAL A 5 30.10 -41.23 -3.18
CA VAL A 5 30.12 -40.38 -4.37
C VAL A 5 31.06 -40.92 -5.44
N PHE A 6 32.20 -41.48 -5.04
CA PHE A 6 33.17 -42.14 -5.95
C PHE A 6 32.54 -43.36 -6.65
N ILE A 7 31.87 -44.23 -5.89
CA ILE A 7 31.18 -45.39 -6.44
C ILE A 7 30.06 -44.97 -7.39
N ALA A 8 29.21 -44.00 -6.98
CA ALA A 8 28.10 -43.49 -7.79
C ALA A 8 28.60 -42.92 -9.13
N LYS A 9 29.68 -42.11 -9.09
CA LYS A 9 30.30 -41.53 -10.30
C LYS A 9 30.87 -42.63 -11.22
N ARG A 10 31.51 -43.65 -10.64
CA ARG A 10 32.08 -44.79 -11.41
C ARG A 10 30.96 -45.61 -12.09
N TYR A 11 29.84 -45.85 -11.42
CA TYR A 11 28.68 -46.58 -12.00
C TYR A 11 28.00 -45.75 -13.11
N LEU A 12 27.84 -44.46 -12.94
CA LEU A 12 27.27 -43.59 -13.95
C LEU A 12 28.08 -43.44 -15.22
N LEU A 13 29.42 -43.49 -15.09
CA LEU A 13 30.37 -43.27 -16.18
C LEU A 13 30.96 -44.59 -16.76
N ALA A 14 30.69 -45.75 -16.14
CA ALA A 14 31.22 -47.01 -16.59
C ALA A 14 30.61 -47.41 -17.97
N LYS A 15 31.47 -47.57 -18.94
CA LYS A 15 31.11 -48.11 -20.28
C LYS A 15 30.88 -49.63 -20.16
N HIS A 16 29.63 -50.04 -19.84
CA HIS A 16 29.25 -51.44 -19.91
C HIS A 16 28.68 -51.77 -21.25
N SER A 17 29.02 -52.92 -21.80
CA SER A 17 28.68 -53.37 -23.16
C SER A 17 27.19 -53.72 -23.38
N LYS A 18 26.32 -53.55 -22.39
CA LYS A 18 24.86 -53.70 -22.51
C LYS A 18 24.21 -52.35 -22.27
N HIS A 19 23.93 -51.65 -23.35
CA HIS A 19 23.53 -50.25 -23.41
C HIS A 19 22.26 -49.87 -22.65
N ALA A 20 21.32 -50.78 -22.37
CA ALA A 20 20.02 -50.46 -21.78
C ALA A 20 20.07 -49.93 -20.34
N VAL A 21 20.83 -50.58 -19.44
CA VAL A 21 20.89 -50.17 -18.01
C VAL A 21 21.56 -48.81 -17.85
N GLY A 22 22.63 -48.56 -18.62
CA GLY A 22 23.33 -47.28 -18.58
C GLY A 22 22.49 -46.13 -19.12
N LEU A 23 21.65 -46.39 -20.12
CA LEU A 23 20.71 -45.45 -20.69
C LEU A 23 19.60 -45.07 -19.69
N ILE A 24 19.00 -46.07 -19.06
CA ILE A 24 17.94 -45.89 -18.04
C ILE A 24 18.47 -45.07 -16.87
N SER A 25 19.68 -45.35 -16.37
CA SER A 25 20.28 -44.59 -15.29
C SER A 25 20.52 -43.12 -15.64
N LYS A 26 20.99 -42.82 -16.86
CA LYS A 26 21.16 -41.43 -17.34
C LYS A 26 19.83 -40.69 -17.48
N ILE A 27 18.80 -41.34 -17.98
CA ILE A 27 17.47 -40.76 -18.05
C ILE A 27 16.91 -40.46 -16.66
N ALA A 28 17.07 -41.39 -15.70
CA ALA A 28 16.61 -41.20 -14.34
C ALA A 28 17.34 -40.01 -13.66
N VAL A 29 18.65 -39.89 -13.81
CA VAL A 29 19.43 -38.76 -13.28
C VAL A 29 18.98 -37.44 -13.96
N GLY A 30 18.78 -37.46 -15.28
CA GLY A 30 18.28 -36.30 -16.02
C GLY A 30 16.88 -35.88 -15.56
N ALA A 31 15.97 -36.84 -15.35
CA ALA A 31 14.64 -36.58 -14.85
C ALA A 31 14.66 -35.92 -13.44
N VAL A 32 15.46 -36.45 -12.52
CA VAL A 32 15.62 -35.87 -11.17
C VAL A 32 16.23 -34.46 -11.24
N ALA A 33 17.22 -34.27 -12.09
CA ALA A 33 17.84 -32.96 -12.27
C ALA A 33 16.84 -31.92 -12.81
N VAL A 34 16.06 -32.28 -13.81
CA VAL A 34 15.02 -31.41 -14.38
C VAL A 34 13.92 -31.12 -13.34
N ALA A 35 13.45 -32.13 -12.61
CA ALA A 35 12.45 -31.94 -11.56
C ALA A 35 12.95 -31.01 -10.44
N SER A 36 14.19 -31.19 -9.99
CA SER A 36 14.81 -30.34 -8.96
C SER A 36 15.00 -28.90 -9.45
N LEU A 37 15.43 -28.73 -10.72
CA LEU A 37 15.58 -27.42 -11.33
C LEU A 37 14.24 -26.70 -11.46
N SER A 38 13.20 -27.40 -11.90
CA SER A 38 11.84 -26.86 -12.03
C SER A 38 11.30 -26.40 -10.67
N LEU A 39 11.47 -27.22 -9.64
CA LEU A 39 11.06 -26.87 -8.28
C LEU A 39 11.82 -25.63 -7.76
N PHE A 40 13.14 -25.59 -7.99
CA PHE A 40 13.95 -24.45 -7.59
C PHE A 40 13.50 -23.15 -8.27
N VAL A 41 13.28 -23.19 -9.58
CA VAL A 41 12.81 -22.00 -10.34
C VAL A 41 11.47 -21.51 -9.83
N VAL A 42 10.51 -22.42 -9.61
CA VAL A 42 9.18 -22.07 -9.10
C VAL A 42 9.27 -21.45 -7.70
N LEU A 43 9.98 -22.09 -6.78
CA LEU A 43 10.13 -21.57 -5.41
C LEU A 43 10.88 -20.24 -5.36
N SER A 44 11.93 -20.08 -6.18
CA SER A 44 12.68 -18.83 -6.28
C SER A 44 11.81 -17.70 -6.83
N GLY A 45 11.06 -17.96 -7.91
CA GLY A 45 10.13 -16.99 -8.50
C GLY A 45 9.03 -16.59 -7.51
N PHE A 46 8.44 -17.56 -6.82
CA PHE A 46 7.41 -17.28 -5.81
C PHE A 46 7.94 -16.49 -4.62
N SER A 47 9.15 -16.82 -4.15
CA SER A 47 9.79 -16.08 -3.06
C SER A 47 10.09 -14.63 -3.45
N GLY A 48 10.60 -14.41 -4.68
CA GLY A 48 10.85 -13.07 -5.21
C GLY A 48 9.56 -12.25 -5.37
N LEU A 49 8.51 -12.87 -5.91
CA LEU A 49 7.21 -12.20 -6.07
C LEU A 49 6.60 -11.82 -4.70
N LYS A 50 6.71 -12.72 -3.71
CA LYS A 50 6.24 -12.43 -2.35
C LYS A 50 7.01 -11.26 -1.72
N ALA A 51 8.33 -11.23 -1.84
CA ALA A 51 9.16 -10.13 -1.33
C ALA A 51 8.76 -8.78 -1.98
N TYR A 52 8.62 -8.78 -3.30
CA TYR A 52 8.18 -7.62 -4.08
C TYR A 52 6.79 -7.13 -3.64
N ALA A 53 5.80 -8.03 -3.51
CA ALA A 53 4.45 -7.66 -3.07
C ALA A 53 4.43 -7.07 -1.65
N LEU A 54 5.25 -7.58 -0.73
CA LEU A 54 5.33 -7.06 0.64
C LEU A 54 5.98 -5.68 0.70
N GLU A 55 6.93 -5.37 -0.18
CA GLU A 55 7.60 -4.07 -0.23
C GLU A 55 6.59 -2.94 -0.49
N PHE A 56 5.65 -3.12 -1.43
CA PHE A 56 4.60 -2.13 -1.70
C PHE A 56 3.57 -2.02 -0.58
N THR A 57 3.25 -3.10 0.10
CA THR A 57 2.30 -3.07 1.22
C THR A 57 2.88 -2.33 2.41
N ASN A 58 4.16 -2.56 2.73
CA ASN A 58 4.84 -1.91 3.85
C ASN A 58 5.03 -0.40 3.66
N ALA A 59 5.11 0.07 2.41
CA ALA A 59 5.27 1.49 2.13
C ALA A 59 4.00 2.31 2.35
N PHE A 60 2.82 1.67 2.34
CA PHE A 60 1.53 2.35 2.51
C PHE A 60 0.89 2.13 3.88
N ASP A 61 1.01 0.92 4.43
CA ASP A 61 0.40 0.56 5.69
C ASP A 61 1.46 0.57 6.81
N SER A 62 1.10 1.13 7.97
CA SER A 62 1.91 1.03 9.18
C SER A 62 1.89 -0.41 9.72
N ASP A 63 2.97 -0.81 10.43
CA ASP A 63 3.12 -2.16 11.00
C ASP A 63 1.94 -2.56 11.89
N LEU A 64 1.36 -1.61 12.62
CA LEU A 64 0.24 -1.83 13.50
C LEU A 64 -0.77 -0.69 13.42
N VAL A 65 -2.04 -1.04 13.27
CA VAL A 65 -3.16 -0.09 13.26
C VAL A 65 -4.12 -0.42 14.40
N VAL A 66 -4.35 0.54 15.29
CA VAL A 66 -5.35 0.43 16.35
C VAL A 66 -6.66 1.06 15.87
N ARG A 67 -7.73 0.29 15.87
CA ARG A 67 -9.08 0.74 15.45
C ARG A 67 -10.07 0.59 16.60
N PRO A 68 -11.13 1.43 16.65
CA PRO A 68 -12.19 1.24 17.64
C PRO A 68 -12.90 -0.09 17.40
N LEU A 69 -13.31 -0.72 18.50
CA LEU A 69 -14.11 -1.95 18.47
C LEU A 69 -15.54 -1.66 17.98
N GLU A 70 -16.06 -0.49 18.35
CA GLU A 70 -17.38 0.00 17.95
C GLU A 70 -17.29 1.45 17.47
N GLY A 71 -18.10 1.80 16.47
CA GLY A 71 -18.14 3.14 15.91
C GLY A 71 -17.00 3.44 14.91
N LYS A 72 -16.86 4.71 14.54
CA LYS A 72 -15.88 5.16 13.53
C LYS A 72 -14.65 5.83 14.14
N ARG A 73 -14.69 6.28 15.39
CA ARG A 73 -13.65 7.09 16.02
C ARG A 73 -13.16 6.48 17.32
N LEU A 74 -11.85 6.43 17.46
CA LEU A 74 -11.17 6.13 18.71
C LEU A 74 -10.86 7.46 19.42
N MET A 75 -11.49 7.69 20.58
CA MET A 75 -11.19 8.86 21.41
C MET A 75 -9.95 8.56 22.24
N LEU A 76 -8.83 9.14 21.91
CA LEU A 76 -7.61 9.04 22.73
C LEU A 76 -7.72 9.96 23.94
N VAL A 77 -7.60 9.38 25.12
CA VAL A 77 -7.48 10.16 26.37
C VAL A 77 -6.04 10.68 26.48
N SER A 78 -5.89 11.87 27.07
CA SER A 78 -4.57 12.48 27.30
C SER A 78 -3.61 11.50 27.98
N GLY A 79 -2.41 11.34 27.43
CA GLY A 79 -1.37 10.42 27.91
C GLY A 79 -1.44 8.99 27.33
N GLN A 80 -2.49 8.60 26.63
CA GLN A 80 -2.55 7.26 26.00
C GLN A 80 -1.53 7.10 24.87
N LYS A 81 -1.34 8.13 24.06
CA LYS A 81 -0.30 8.13 23.00
C LYS A 81 1.09 7.95 23.61
N ASP A 82 1.38 8.66 24.71
CA ASP A 82 2.66 8.57 25.42
C ASP A 82 2.86 7.18 26.04
N ALA A 83 1.79 6.59 26.59
CA ALA A 83 1.83 5.23 27.12
C ALA A 83 2.12 4.20 26.02
N VAL A 84 1.59 4.38 24.81
CA VAL A 84 1.90 3.51 23.66
C VAL A 84 3.36 3.67 23.24
N LEU A 85 3.87 4.89 23.18
CA LEU A 85 5.27 5.17 22.83
C LEU A 85 6.27 4.65 23.89
N ALA A 86 5.83 4.49 25.13
CA ALA A 86 6.64 3.90 26.21
C ALA A 86 6.76 2.36 26.13
N LEU A 87 5.99 1.70 25.27
CA LEU A 87 6.09 0.25 25.08
C LEU A 87 7.38 -0.10 24.34
N GLY A 88 8.09 -1.12 24.80
CA GLY A 88 9.29 -1.62 24.13
C GLY A 88 8.96 -2.14 22.73
N GLY A 89 9.67 -1.62 21.73
CA GLY A 89 9.48 -1.99 20.32
C GLY A 89 8.61 -1.01 19.53
N VAL A 90 7.95 -0.05 20.14
CA VAL A 90 7.26 1.04 19.46
C VAL A 90 8.25 2.18 19.20
N ILE A 91 8.49 2.50 17.94
CA ILE A 91 9.41 3.58 17.53
C ILE A 91 8.66 4.88 17.41
N GLN A 92 7.48 4.87 16.79
CA GLN A 92 6.68 6.06 16.53
C GLN A 92 5.19 5.71 16.47
N ALA A 93 4.34 6.68 16.77
CA ALA A 93 2.89 6.58 16.66
C ALA A 93 2.31 7.86 16.06
N SER A 94 1.40 7.68 15.10
CA SER A 94 0.68 8.75 14.43
C SER A 94 -0.83 8.54 14.61
N THR A 95 -1.58 9.62 14.51
CA THR A 95 -3.05 9.58 14.48
C THR A 95 -3.55 9.81 13.06
N MET A 96 -4.61 9.08 12.70
CA MET A 96 -5.21 9.16 11.39
C MET A 96 -6.74 9.14 11.50
N ILE A 97 -7.40 9.96 10.71
CA ILE A 97 -8.86 9.95 10.52
C ILE A 97 -9.12 9.53 9.09
N GLU A 98 -10.03 8.58 8.88
CA GLU A 98 -10.41 8.13 7.55
C GLU A 98 -11.92 8.30 7.35
N ASP A 99 -12.32 9.01 6.29
CA ASP A 99 -13.73 9.10 5.89
C ASP A 99 -13.86 9.18 4.37
N ARG A 100 -15.08 8.90 3.88
CA ARG A 100 -15.39 9.01 2.45
C ARG A 100 -15.73 10.45 2.12
N VAL A 101 -15.11 10.95 1.05
CA VAL A 101 -15.38 12.27 0.52
C VAL A 101 -15.79 12.19 -0.94
N PHE A 102 -16.64 13.10 -1.36
CA PHE A 102 -16.93 13.34 -2.76
C PHE A 102 -16.05 14.49 -3.24
N MET A 103 -15.25 14.21 -4.26
CA MET A 103 -14.34 15.17 -4.89
C MET A 103 -14.99 15.70 -6.17
N GLN A 104 -14.88 16.99 -6.41
CA GLN A 104 -15.30 17.62 -7.65
C GLN A 104 -14.22 18.58 -8.16
N TYR A 105 -13.86 18.42 -9.41
CA TYR A 105 -12.94 19.30 -10.11
C TYR A 105 -13.48 19.58 -11.50
N LYS A 106 -13.81 20.86 -11.76
CA LYS A 106 -14.50 21.29 -12.98
C LYS A 106 -15.80 20.51 -13.21
N ASP A 107 -15.90 19.80 -14.31
CA ASP A 107 -17.05 18.98 -14.72
C ASP A 107 -16.95 17.51 -14.28
N LYS A 108 -15.83 17.12 -13.67
CA LYS A 108 -15.56 15.76 -13.22
C LYS A 108 -15.75 15.61 -11.73
N SER A 109 -16.18 14.42 -11.32
CA SER A 109 -16.36 14.11 -9.91
C SER A 109 -16.07 12.64 -9.61
N ARG A 110 -15.66 12.37 -8.35
CA ARG A 110 -15.30 11.03 -7.89
C ARG A 110 -15.50 10.91 -6.38
N VAL A 111 -15.75 9.70 -5.90
CA VAL A 111 -15.69 9.35 -4.48
C VAL A 111 -14.33 8.78 -4.16
N ALA A 112 -13.72 9.24 -3.07
CA ALA A 112 -12.44 8.76 -2.58
C ALA A 112 -12.46 8.62 -1.05
N LEU A 113 -11.43 7.99 -0.47
CA LEU A 113 -11.20 7.93 0.97
C LEU A 113 -10.17 8.99 1.34
N LEU A 114 -10.59 9.96 2.14
CA LEU A 114 -9.71 10.96 2.72
C LEU A 114 -9.06 10.40 3.98
N ARG A 115 -7.74 10.42 4.03
CA ARG A 115 -6.94 10.19 5.22
C ARG A 115 -6.39 11.52 5.73
N GLY A 116 -7.03 12.06 6.78
CA GLY A 116 -6.51 13.18 7.55
C GLY A 116 -5.43 12.65 8.51
N VAL A 117 -4.20 13.10 8.36
CA VAL A 117 -3.04 12.58 9.10
C VAL A 117 -2.33 13.68 9.87
N ASP A 118 -1.69 13.31 10.99
CA ASP A 118 -0.87 14.25 11.77
C ASP A 118 0.55 14.43 11.16
N SER A 119 1.29 15.39 11.66
CA SER A 119 2.64 15.71 11.19
C SER A 119 3.65 14.56 11.37
N LEU A 120 3.35 13.60 12.26
CA LEU A 120 4.20 12.44 12.55
C LEU A 120 3.96 11.29 11.60
N TYR A 121 2.91 11.34 10.78
CA TYR A 121 2.53 10.25 9.88
C TYR A 121 3.67 9.81 8.96
N ARG A 122 4.44 10.76 8.41
CA ARG A 122 5.60 10.47 7.54
C ARG A 122 6.76 9.74 8.23
N LEU A 123 6.81 9.79 9.56
CA LEU A 123 7.79 9.03 10.35
C LEU A 123 7.35 7.58 10.60
N VAL A 124 6.05 7.32 10.46
CA VAL A 124 5.46 5.97 10.59
C VAL A 124 5.36 5.30 9.23
N THR A 125 5.01 6.07 8.20
CA THR A 125 4.78 5.57 6.84
C THR A 125 5.49 6.49 5.86
N PRO A 126 6.56 6.04 5.16
CA PRO A 126 7.39 6.88 4.29
C PRO A 126 6.71 7.13 2.92
N ILE A 127 5.45 7.54 2.93
CA ILE A 127 4.64 7.72 1.71
C ILE A 127 5.13 8.91 0.85
N ASP A 128 5.81 9.86 1.45
CA ASP A 128 6.40 11.00 0.74
C ASP A 128 7.58 10.60 -0.17
N GLU A 129 8.20 9.45 0.07
CA GLU A 129 9.19 8.85 -0.83
C GLU A 129 8.57 8.28 -2.12
N LEU A 130 7.24 8.06 -2.10
CA LEU A 130 6.48 7.49 -3.21
C LEU A 130 5.74 8.55 -4.04
N LEU A 131 6.11 9.83 -3.88
CA LEU A 131 5.56 10.90 -4.68
C LEU A 131 6.04 10.79 -6.14
N TYR A 132 5.09 10.62 -7.06
CA TYR A 132 5.33 10.67 -8.49
C TYR A 132 5.66 12.10 -8.96
N THR A 133 4.93 13.10 -8.42
CA THR A 133 5.16 14.52 -8.75
C THR A 133 4.64 15.42 -7.63
N GLY A 134 5.18 16.64 -7.56
CA GLY A 134 4.77 17.64 -6.57
C GLY A 134 5.51 17.49 -5.25
N ALA A 135 4.83 17.79 -4.15
CA ALA A 135 5.36 17.69 -2.79
C ALA A 135 4.26 17.24 -1.82
N TRP A 136 4.67 16.69 -0.68
CA TRP A 136 3.76 16.45 0.44
C TRP A 136 3.14 17.78 0.90
N PHE A 137 1.90 17.74 1.34
CA PHE A 137 1.19 18.93 1.83
C PHE A 137 1.89 19.51 3.07
N ARG A 138 1.73 20.81 3.27
CA ARG A 138 2.20 21.51 4.46
C ARG A 138 1.20 21.32 5.61
N PRO A 139 1.67 21.19 6.86
CA PRO A 139 0.77 21.20 8.01
C PRO A 139 -0.10 22.47 8.04
N GLU A 140 -1.33 22.32 8.50
CA GLU A 140 -2.32 23.41 8.62
C GLU A 140 -2.56 24.17 7.30
N SER A 141 -2.58 23.45 6.17
CA SER A 141 -2.83 24.05 4.87
C SER A 141 -3.95 23.30 4.13
N ASP A 142 -4.66 23.98 3.26
CA ASP A 142 -5.69 23.42 2.38
C ASP A 142 -5.06 22.65 1.19
N GLU A 143 -3.96 21.96 1.44
CA GLU A 143 -3.27 21.16 0.44
C GLU A 143 -3.58 19.68 0.63
N ILE A 144 -3.73 18.96 -0.48
CA ILE A 144 -3.94 17.51 -0.48
C ILE A 144 -2.93 16.80 -1.39
N VAL A 145 -2.67 15.54 -1.06
CA VAL A 145 -1.91 14.63 -1.91
C VAL A 145 -2.85 13.52 -2.37
N VAL A 146 -2.90 13.25 -3.66
CA VAL A 146 -3.84 12.31 -4.27
C VAL A 146 -3.13 11.16 -4.96
N GLY A 147 -3.78 10.01 -5.07
CA GLY A 147 -3.26 8.89 -5.86
C GLY A 147 -3.29 9.19 -7.36
N TYR A 148 -2.39 8.52 -8.10
CA TYR A 148 -2.21 8.74 -9.54
C TYR A 148 -3.50 8.51 -10.35
N GLU A 149 -4.27 7.44 -10.06
CA GLU A 149 -5.52 7.15 -10.76
C GLU A 149 -6.60 8.22 -10.48
N ILE A 150 -6.68 8.70 -9.22
CA ILE A 150 -7.60 9.80 -8.87
C ILE A 150 -7.22 11.06 -9.67
N ALA A 151 -5.94 11.38 -9.72
CA ALA A 151 -5.44 12.54 -10.46
C ALA A 151 -5.69 12.42 -11.98
N SER A 152 -5.48 11.24 -12.54
CA SER A 152 -5.70 10.94 -13.96
C SER A 152 -7.17 11.04 -14.34
N ASP A 153 -8.07 10.42 -13.56
CA ASP A 153 -9.51 10.43 -13.83
C ASP A 153 -10.11 11.83 -13.80
N LEU A 154 -9.73 12.62 -12.79
CA LEU A 154 -10.20 13.99 -12.64
C LEU A 154 -9.40 14.99 -13.49
N ALA A 155 -8.30 14.56 -14.12
CA ALA A 155 -7.34 15.40 -14.83
C ALA A 155 -6.80 16.53 -13.94
N LEU A 156 -6.38 16.18 -12.72
CA LEU A 156 -5.86 17.11 -11.72
C LEU A 156 -4.38 17.44 -12.01
N PRO A 157 -4.04 18.66 -12.37
CA PRO A 157 -2.65 19.10 -12.39
C PRO A 157 -2.20 19.42 -10.96
N PRO A 158 -0.95 19.13 -10.59
CA PRO A 158 -0.42 19.56 -9.31
C PRO A 158 -0.29 21.09 -9.28
N ARG A 159 -0.65 21.69 -8.15
CA ARG A 159 -0.54 23.13 -7.87
C ARG A 159 -1.34 24.03 -8.81
N ASP A 160 -2.53 23.60 -9.21
CA ASP A 160 -3.47 24.49 -9.90
C ASP A 160 -4.23 25.37 -8.90
N TYR A 161 -3.73 26.55 -8.67
CA TYR A 161 -4.39 27.56 -7.81
C TYR A 161 -5.53 28.30 -8.51
N ALA A 162 -5.67 28.16 -9.84
CA ALA A 162 -6.74 28.78 -10.58
C ALA A 162 -8.05 28.00 -10.47
N HIS A 163 -7.96 26.69 -10.28
CA HIS A 163 -9.12 25.81 -10.15
C HIS A 163 -8.94 24.92 -8.94
N LEU A 164 -9.65 25.24 -7.87
CA LEU A 164 -9.59 24.47 -6.62
C LEU A 164 -10.45 23.20 -6.72
N VAL A 165 -10.02 22.15 -6.05
CA VAL A 165 -10.82 20.93 -5.88
C VAL A 165 -11.80 21.15 -4.76
N SER A 166 -13.09 20.87 -5.00
CA SER A 166 -14.10 20.86 -3.95
C SER A 166 -14.19 19.48 -3.31
N LEU A 167 -13.94 19.39 -2.01
CA LEU A 167 -14.18 18.21 -1.20
C LEU A 167 -15.49 18.35 -0.44
N TYR A 168 -16.31 17.32 -0.47
CA TYR A 168 -17.56 17.25 0.27
C TYR A 168 -17.48 16.07 1.23
N ALA A 169 -17.38 16.35 2.52
CA ALA A 169 -17.39 15.35 3.58
C ALA A 169 -18.77 15.26 4.23
N PRO A 170 -19.35 14.07 4.42
CA PRO A 170 -20.65 13.95 5.07
C PRO A 170 -20.57 14.36 6.54
N ILE A 171 -21.54 15.15 7.02
CA ILE A 171 -21.61 15.55 8.42
C ILE A 171 -22.07 14.34 9.25
N PRO A 172 -21.27 13.92 10.27
CA PRO A 172 -21.62 12.79 11.11
C PRO A 172 -22.97 12.98 11.81
N GLY A 173 -23.79 11.91 11.83
CA GLY A 173 -25.10 11.93 12.49
C GLY A 173 -26.23 12.55 11.67
N THR A 174 -25.96 13.05 10.48
CA THR A 174 -27.01 13.59 9.60
C THR A 174 -27.74 12.44 8.91
N ASN A 175 -29.05 12.36 9.18
CA ASN A 175 -29.89 11.41 8.46
C ASN A 175 -30.23 11.96 7.07
N MET A 176 -29.60 11.43 6.05
CA MET A 176 -29.75 11.86 4.64
C MET A 176 -31.23 11.85 4.17
N ALA A 177 -32.06 10.97 4.73
CA ALA A 177 -33.49 10.89 4.40
C ALA A 177 -34.30 12.03 5.03
N ALA A 178 -33.81 12.72 6.04
CA ALA A 178 -34.50 13.81 6.73
C ALA A 178 -34.01 15.21 6.30
N VAL A 179 -32.96 15.27 5.47
CA VAL A 179 -32.41 16.57 5.01
C VAL A 179 -33.20 17.11 3.86
N THR A 180 -33.92 18.18 4.11
CA THR A 180 -34.75 18.90 3.10
C THR A 180 -33.88 19.56 2.01
N ASN A 181 -32.60 19.82 2.35
CA ASN A 181 -31.66 20.42 1.41
C ASN A 181 -30.35 19.61 1.45
N PRO A 182 -29.98 18.87 0.39
CA PRO A 182 -28.78 18.01 0.36
C PRO A 182 -27.48 18.75 0.67
N THR A 183 -27.41 20.04 0.36
CA THR A 183 -26.21 20.87 0.62
C THR A 183 -25.87 20.99 2.10
N ASN A 184 -26.86 20.88 2.99
CA ASN A 184 -26.66 20.98 4.44
C ASN A 184 -26.18 19.66 5.09
N ALA A 185 -26.06 18.60 4.30
CA ALA A 185 -25.59 17.29 4.77
C ALA A 185 -24.07 17.11 4.63
N PHE A 186 -23.40 18.06 3.98
CA PHE A 186 -21.98 17.96 3.67
C PHE A 186 -21.23 19.22 4.11
N ASN A 187 -20.08 19.05 4.70
CA ASN A 187 -19.06 20.10 4.80
C ASN A 187 -18.36 20.19 3.44
N LYS A 188 -18.20 21.42 2.94
CA LYS A 188 -17.48 21.70 1.70
C LYS A 188 -16.19 22.44 2.02
N GLU A 189 -15.06 21.88 1.58
CA GLU A 189 -13.75 22.50 1.63
C GLU A 189 -13.16 22.67 0.22
N LEU A 190 -12.38 23.72 0.02
CA LEU A 190 -11.69 24.00 -1.23
C LEU A 190 -10.20 23.79 -1.03
N VAL A 191 -9.65 22.82 -1.75
CA VAL A 191 -8.28 22.37 -1.57
C VAL A 191 -7.46 22.41 -2.86
N VAL A 192 -6.14 22.45 -2.72
CA VAL A 192 -5.19 22.40 -3.82
C VAL A 192 -4.43 21.07 -3.79
N VAL A 193 -4.25 20.43 -4.95
CA VAL A 193 -3.39 19.25 -5.06
C VAL A 193 -1.93 19.70 -5.02
N SER A 194 -1.22 19.39 -3.94
CA SER A 194 0.20 19.70 -3.77
C SER A 194 1.11 18.64 -4.39
N GLY A 195 0.65 17.36 -4.39
CA GLY A 195 1.40 16.24 -4.93
C GLY A 195 0.52 15.08 -5.36
N ILE A 196 1.10 14.22 -6.17
CA ILE A 196 0.49 12.99 -6.66
C ILE A 196 1.44 11.85 -6.30
N TYR A 197 0.95 10.80 -5.63
CA TYR A 197 1.71 9.61 -5.30
C TYR A 197 1.35 8.43 -6.19
N GLU A 198 2.29 7.48 -6.35
CA GLU A 198 2.09 6.26 -7.12
C GLU A 198 2.65 5.06 -6.35
N ILE A 199 1.79 4.10 -6.01
CA ILE A 199 2.14 2.87 -5.28
C ILE A 199 1.66 1.66 -6.07
N ASN A 200 0.36 1.47 -6.13
CA ASN A 200 -0.32 0.45 -6.91
C ASN A 200 -1.75 0.91 -7.23
N ASP A 201 -2.34 0.31 -8.26
CA ASP A 201 -3.66 0.72 -8.77
C ASP A 201 -4.74 0.77 -7.68
N GLN A 202 -4.76 -0.19 -6.74
CA GLN A 202 -5.80 -0.26 -5.70
C GLN A 202 -5.71 0.87 -4.68
N VAL A 203 -4.49 1.29 -4.34
CA VAL A 203 -4.23 2.38 -3.39
C VAL A 203 -4.40 3.72 -4.07
N ASN A 204 -3.80 3.88 -5.26
CA ASN A 204 -3.84 5.08 -6.07
C ASN A 204 -5.27 5.48 -6.49
N ASP A 205 -6.14 4.47 -6.69
CA ASP A 205 -7.54 4.61 -7.06
C ASP A 205 -8.44 5.07 -5.91
N ARG A 206 -7.97 4.92 -4.67
CA ARG A 206 -8.85 4.99 -3.50
C ARG A 206 -8.56 6.12 -2.55
N TYR A 207 -7.28 6.43 -2.28
CA TYR A 207 -6.91 7.29 -1.16
C TYR A 207 -6.39 8.65 -1.58
N LEU A 208 -6.70 9.63 -0.75
CA LEU A 208 -6.06 10.94 -0.76
C LEU A 208 -5.69 11.33 0.68
N PHE A 209 -4.68 12.18 0.82
CA PHE A 209 -4.14 12.61 2.11
C PHE A 209 -4.30 14.11 2.28
N ALA A 210 -4.67 14.52 3.50
CA ALA A 210 -4.69 15.91 3.93
C ALA A 210 -4.20 16.01 5.37
N ASP A 211 -3.98 17.24 5.84
CA ASP A 211 -3.80 17.48 7.26
C ASP A 211 -5.10 17.15 8.01
N GLN A 212 -4.99 16.59 9.21
CA GLN A 212 -6.19 16.21 10.00
C GLN A 212 -6.98 17.42 10.53
N THR A 213 -6.45 18.63 10.36
CA THR A 213 -7.07 19.90 10.75
C THR A 213 -7.83 20.58 9.60
N THR A 214 -7.67 20.08 8.37
CA THR A 214 -8.35 20.54 7.13
C THR A 214 -9.83 20.08 7.03
#